data_562703d91ed11e965fee17724b061076
#
_entry.id   562703d91ed11e965fee17724b061076
#
_cell.length_a   1.000
_cell.length_b   1.000
_cell.length_c   1.000
_cell.angle_alpha   90.00
_cell.angle_beta   90.00
_cell.angle_gamma   90.00
#
_symmetry.space_group_name_H-M   'P 1'
#
loop_
_entity.id
_entity.type
_entity.pdbx_description
1 polymer ?
#
loop_
_entity_poly.entity_id
_entity_poly.type
_entity_poly.pdbx_seq_one_letter_code
_entity_poly.pdbx_strand_id
1 'polypeptide(L)'
;ERNTLDIPEFIRDSDIKVFTVDTKLENIELVRSGRDAILSLKNIDKKVLWDKLFQFWSAEGFRMSMHDYTLGTMKTVYLENLSEAQLGTIQKYVGRYIPLLVSPETRDSFKTRILERDEKVDVLITHYGKEYMSDGESEFRWQNRDRDPEIEIEMISRLFIFLGGDEAKSR
;
A
#
# COMPACT_ATOMS: atom_id res chain seq x y z
N GLU A 1 -14.00 10.93 -25.20
CA GLU A 1 -13.27 10.09 -26.14
C GLU A 1 -11.97 9.62 -25.50
N ARG A 2 -11.73 8.33 -25.51
CA ARG A 2 -10.57 7.77 -24.85
C ARG A 2 -9.36 7.81 -25.76
N ASN A 3 -8.30 8.35 -25.27
CA ASN A 3 -7.04 8.31 -25.95
C ASN A 3 -6.24 7.09 -25.51
N THR A 4 -6.47 5.98 -26.14
CA THR A 4 -5.85 4.71 -25.77
C THR A 4 -5.15 4.03 -26.96
N LEU A 5 -4.90 4.78 -28.01
CA LEU A 5 -4.48 4.23 -29.29
C LEU A 5 -3.12 3.55 -29.28
N ASP A 6 -2.23 4.04 -28.44
CA ASP A 6 -0.85 3.53 -28.38
C ASP A 6 -0.67 2.44 -27.33
N ILE A 7 -1.76 1.94 -26.77
CA ILE A 7 -1.70 0.97 -25.69
C ILE A 7 -2.26 -0.36 -26.18
N PRO A 8 -1.58 -1.47 -25.93
CA PRO A 8 -2.07 -2.80 -26.30
C PRO A 8 -3.47 -3.05 -25.74
N GLU A 9 -4.28 -3.77 -26.49
CA GLU A 9 -5.67 -4.04 -26.15
C GLU A 9 -5.85 -4.58 -24.74
N PHE A 10 -5.00 -5.50 -24.33
CA PHE A 10 -5.09 -6.12 -23.00
C PHE A 10 -4.72 -5.17 -21.85
N ILE A 11 -4.01 -4.09 -22.13
CA ILE A 11 -3.66 -3.09 -21.12
C ILE A 11 -4.73 -2.00 -21.05
N ARG A 12 -5.29 -1.63 -22.19
CA ARG A 12 -6.22 -0.51 -22.27
C ARG A 12 -7.40 -0.59 -21.30
N ASP A 13 -7.99 -1.76 -21.24
CA ASP A 13 -9.20 -1.92 -20.46
C ASP A 13 -8.99 -1.98 -18.98
N SER A 14 -7.86 -2.49 -18.55
CA SER A 14 -7.58 -2.62 -17.13
C SER A 14 -6.88 -1.40 -16.55
N ASP A 15 -5.81 -0.98 -17.18
CA ASP A 15 -4.89 -0.05 -16.52
C ASP A 15 -5.24 1.41 -16.75
N ILE A 16 -5.52 1.79 -17.98
CA ILE A 16 -5.70 3.20 -18.26
C ILE A 16 -7.05 3.73 -17.80
N LYS A 17 -8.11 2.97 -17.98
CA LYS A 17 -9.42 3.38 -17.49
C LYS A 17 -9.41 3.63 -15.99
N VAL A 18 -8.75 2.72 -15.28
CA VAL A 18 -8.70 2.81 -13.83
C VAL A 18 -7.94 4.05 -13.38
N PHE A 19 -6.77 4.29 -13.97
CA PHE A 19 -5.94 5.39 -13.53
C PHE A 19 -6.39 6.76 -14.03
N THR A 20 -7.11 6.82 -15.13
CA THR A 20 -7.48 8.12 -15.70
C THR A 20 -8.89 8.56 -15.40
N VAL A 21 -9.81 7.63 -15.15
CA VAL A 21 -11.22 7.96 -15.00
C VAL A 21 -11.70 7.89 -13.57
N ASP A 22 -11.40 6.80 -12.88
CA ASP A 22 -12.00 6.49 -11.58
C ASP A 22 -11.02 6.52 -10.41
N THR A 23 -9.92 7.20 -10.56
CA THR A 23 -8.91 7.22 -9.50
C THR A 23 -9.29 8.10 -8.32
N LYS A 24 -10.09 9.13 -8.56
CA LYS A 24 -10.46 10.04 -7.47
C LYS A 24 -11.80 9.65 -6.87
N LEU A 25 -11.76 9.36 -5.59
CA LEU A 25 -12.97 9.17 -4.79
C LEU A 25 -13.27 10.45 -4.02
N GLU A 26 -14.54 10.81 -3.98
CA GLU A 26 -15.01 11.86 -3.11
C GLU A 26 -15.35 11.28 -1.73
N ASN A 27 -15.48 12.12 -0.73
CA ASN A 27 -15.85 11.69 0.63
C ASN A 27 -14.85 10.74 1.29
N ILE A 28 -13.59 11.00 1.08
CA ILE A 28 -12.50 10.25 1.69
C ILE A 28 -11.84 11.12 2.77
N GLU A 29 -11.60 10.55 3.93
CA GLU A 29 -11.04 11.24 5.07
C GLU A 29 -9.92 10.45 5.71
N LEU A 30 -8.80 11.13 5.98
CA LEU A 30 -7.69 10.58 6.72
C LEU A 30 -7.80 11.01 8.17
N VAL A 31 -8.04 10.07 9.07
CA VAL A 31 -8.19 10.33 10.50
C VAL A 31 -6.94 9.87 11.23
N ARG A 32 -6.29 10.78 11.92
CA ARG A 32 -5.12 10.50 12.74
C ARG A 32 -5.44 10.60 14.22
N SER A 33 -4.94 9.64 15.00
CA SER A 33 -5.06 9.64 16.43
C SER A 33 -3.73 9.15 17.04
N GLY A 34 -2.90 10.08 17.48
CA GLY A 34 -1.58 9.75 18.01
C GLY A 34 -0.70 9.08 16.95
N ARG A 35 -0.38 7.82 17.18
CA ARG A 35 0.44 7.01 16.26
C ARG A 35 -0.36 6.21 15.25
N ASP A 36 -1.67 6.28 15.34
CA ASP A 36 -2.54 5.51 14.47
C ASP A 36 -3.15 6.40 13.39
N ALA A 37 -3.41 5.81 12.23
CA ALA A 37 -4.08 6.47 11.13
C ALA A 37 -5.09 5.51 10.53
N ILE A 38 -6.27 6.03 10.20
CA ILE A 38 -7.35 5.29 9.59
C ILE A 38 -7.85 6.09 8.40
N LEU A 39 -8.08 5.40 7.29
CA LEU A 39 -8.72 6.00 6.14
C LEU A 39 -10.21 5.65 6.20
N SER A 40 -11.06 6.67 6.18
CA SER A 40 -12.51 6.51 6.23
C SER A 40 -13.14 6.97 4.95
N LEU A 41 -13.97 6.13 4.34
CA LEU A 41 -14.64 6.41 3.07
C LEU A 41 -16.15 6.27 3.23
N LYS A 42 -16.89 7.18 2.60
CA LYS A 42 -18.35 7.12 2.54
C LYS A 42 -18.80 6.76 1.14
N ASN A 43 -19.92 6.05 1.06
CA ASN A 43 -20.60 5.77 -0.21
C ASN A 43 -19.71 5.08 -1.24
N ILE A 44 -18.90 4.13 -0.78
CA ILE A 44 -18.09 3.33 -1.68
C ILE A 44 -18.52 1.86 -1.62
N ASP A 45 -18.56 1.22 -2.78
CA ASP A 45 -18.75 -0.22 -2.86
C ASP A 45 -17.47 -0.92 -2.42
N LYS A 46 -17.61 -1.90 -1.54
CA LYS A 46 -16.49 -2.69 -1.03
C LYS A 46 -15.68 -3.34 -2.16
N LYS A 47 -16.35 -3.84 -3.19
CA LYS A 47 -15.66 -4.48 -4.33
C LYS A 47 -14.79 -3.48 -5.09
N VAL A 48 -15.28 -2.29 -5.31
CA VAL A 48 -14.53 -1.21 -5.96
C VAL A 48 -13.31 -0.84 -5.12
N LEU A 49 -13.51 -0.66 -3.82
CA LEU A 49 -12.40 -0.37 -2.91
C LEU A 49 -11.37 -1.50 -2.88
N TRP A 50 -11.84 -2.75 -2.83
CA TRP A 50 -10.98 -3.93 -2.84
C TRP A 50 -10.05 -3.95 -4.05
N ASP A 51 -10.61 -3.72 -5.22
CA ASP A 51 -9.83 -3.70 -6.46
C ASP A 51 -8.82 -2.53 -6.48
N LYS A 52 -9.22 -1.37 -5.95
CA LYS A 52 -8.33 -0.22 -5.84
C LYS A 52 -7.16 -0.49 -4.87
N LEU A 53 -7.40 -1.22 -3.80
CA LEU A 53 -6.34 -1.60 -2.87
C LEU A 53 -5.31 -2.52 -3.52
N PHE A 54 -5.75 -3.47 -4.33
CA PHE A 54 -4.83 -4.30 -5.12
C PHE A 54 -3.97 -3.46 -6.06
N GLN A 55 -4.59 -2.52 -6.75
CA GLN A 55 -3.90 -1.61 -7.64
C GLN A 55 -2.89 -0.74 -6.90
N PHE A 56 -3.29 -0.25 -5.73
CA PHE A 56 -2.40 0.55 -4.90
C PHE A 56 -1.13 -0.22 -4.53
N TRP A 57 -1.27 -1.42 -3.98
CA TRP A 57 -0.11 -2.20 -3.57
C TRP A 57 0.77 -2.60 -4.76
N SER A 58 0.14 -2.92 -5.89
CA SER A 58 0.89 -3.18 -7.12
C SER A 58 1.68 -1.95 -7.58
N ALA A 59 1.06 -0.78 -7.53
CA ALA A 59 1.71 0.48 -7.90
C ALA A 59 2.87 0.83 -6.94
N GLU A 60 2.74 0.45 -5.68
CA GLU A 60 3.80 0.62 -4.69
C GLU A 60 4.92 -0.43 -4.80
N GLY A 61 4.79 -1.38 -5.72
CA GLY A 61 5.80 -2.40 -5.96
C GLY A 61 5.67 -3.66 -5.12
N PHE A 62 4.55 -3.84 -4.45
CA PHE A 62 4.32 -5.02 -3.60
C PHE A 62 3.47 -6.05 -4.32
N ARG A 63 3.80 -7.33 -4.09
CA ARG A 63 2.97 -8.46 -4.51
C ARG A 63 2.15 -8.95 -3.34
N MET A 64 0.97 -9.46 -3.64
CA MET A 64 0.09 -9.99 -2.61
C MET A 64 0.46 -11.42 -2.25
N SER A 65 0.61 -11.71 -0.94
CA SER A 65 0.87 -13.07 -0.45
C SER A 65 -0.42 -13.79 -0.11
N MET A 66 -1.38 -13.08 0.48
CA MET A 66 -2.68 -13.64 0.81
C MET A 66 -3.76 -12.57 0.76
N HIS A 67 -4.97 -12.98 0.44
CA HIS A 67 -6.13 -12.10 0.47
C HIS A 67 -7.39 -12.89 0.73
N ASP A 68 -8.32 -12.27 1.44
CA ASP A 68 -9.63 -12.85 1.73
C ASP A 68 -10.67 -11.73 1.67
N TYR A 69 -11.43 -11.70 0.59
CA TYR A 69 -12.43 -10.67 0.36
C TYR A 69 -13.53 -10.68 1.43
N THR A 70 -13.96 -11.85 1.84
CA THR A 70 -15.02 -11.99 2.86
C THR A 70 -14.59 -11.38 4.18
N LEU A 71 -13.38 -11.64 4.61
CA LEU A 71 -12.81 -11.04 5.82
C LEU A 71 -12.35 -9.60 5.62
N GLY A 72 -12.23 -9.16 4.38
CA GLY A 72 -11.73 -7.82 4.07
C GLY A 72 -10.26 -7.64 4.38
N THR A 73 -9.46 -8.69 4.23
CA THR A 73 -8.03 -8.64 4.54
C THR A 73 -7.16 -9.00 3.35
N MET A 74 -6.03 -8.34 3.24
CA MET A 74 -4.98 -8.70 2.28
C MET A 74 -3.63 -8.41 2.90
N LYS A 75 -2.63 -9.21 2.53
CA LYS A 75 -1.27 -9.06 3.04
C LYS A 75 -0.27 -9.17 1.91
N THR A 76 0.71 -8.29 1.89
CA THR A 76 1.76 -8.31 0.89
C THR A 76 2.82 -9.36 1.19
N VAL A 77 3.56 -9.76 0.17
CA VAL A 77 4.82 -10.47 0.33
C VAL A 77 5.81 -9.53 1.00
N TYR A 78 6.71 -10.07 1.83
CA TYR A 78 7.79 -9.27 2.38
C TYR A 78 8.66 -8.70 1.26
N LEU A 79 8.86 -7.39 1.28
CA LEU A 79 9.78 -6.74 0.38
C LEU A 79 11.19 -7.02 0.86
N GLU A 80 11.91 -7.78 0.05
CA GLU A 80 13.25 -8.19 0.40
C GLU A 80 14.27 -7.08 0.17
N ASN A 81 15.42 -7.30 0.78
CA ASN A 81 16.66 -6.60 0.59
C ASN A 81 16.89 -6.12 -0.85
N LEU A 82 17.00 -4.82 -1.01
CA LEU A 82 17.08 -4.22 -2.32
C LEU A 82 18.53 -3.87 -2.67
N SER A 83 19.00 -4.42 -3.78
CA SER A 83 20.20 -3.92 -4.43
C SER A 83 19.92 -2.54 -5.04
N GLU A 84 20.97 -1.81 -5.42
CA GLU A 84 20.81 -0.52 -6.06
C GLU A 84 19.90 -0.59 -7.31
N ALA A 85 20.00 -1.68 -8.06
CA ALA A 85 19.15 -1.90 -9.22
C ALA A 85 17.68 -2.06 -8.85
N GLN A 86 17.40 -2.74 -7.74
CA GLN A 86 16.04 -2.90 -7.21
C GLN A 86 15.50 -1.60 -6.64
N LEU A 87 16.35 -0.80 -6.02
CA LEU A 87 16.00 0.54 -5.58
C LEU A 87 15.49 1.41 -6.73
N GLY A 88 16.19 1.39 -7.86
CA GLY A 88 15.74 2.10 -9.05
C GLY A 88 14.36 1.67 -9.51
N THR A 89 14.06 0.38 -9.42
CA THR A 89 12.75 -0.16 -9.76
C THR A 89 11.66 0.33 -8.81
N ILE A 90 11.92 0.35 -7.52
CA ILE A 90 10.97 0.85 -6.53
C ILE A 90 10.71 2.34 -6.73
N GLN A 91 11.73 3.14 -6.91
CA GLN A 91 11.57 4.56 -7.18
C GLN A 91 10.71 4.80 -8.41
N LYS A 92 10.85 3.96 -9.44
CA LYS A 92 10.06 4.05 -10.66
C LYS A 92 8.58 3.77 -10.41
N TYR A 93 8.26 2.76 -9.61
CA TYR A 93 6.86 2.39 -9.35
C TYR A 93 6.16 3.34 -8.39
N VAL A 94 6.85 3.75 -7.35
CA VAL A 94 6.27 4.56 -6.28
C VAL A 94 6.29 6.05 -6.61
N GLY A 95 7.05 6.44 -7.63
CA GLY A 95 7.22 7.83 -8.00
C GLY A 95 8.11 8.61 -7.06
N ARG A 96 8.44 8.07 -5.89
CA ARG A 96 9.40 8.65 -4.94
C ARG A 96 9.95 7.58 -4.00
N TYR A 97 11.13 7.86 -3.52
CA TYR A 97 11.87 7.00 -2.62
C TYR A 97 11.23 6.93 -1.23
N ILE A 98 11.20 5.73 -0.63
CA ILE A 98 10.78 5.54 0.74
C ILE A 98 12.00 5.07 1.55
N PRO A 99 12.73 5.98 2.22
CA PRO A 99 13.96 5.60 2.92
C PRO A 99 13.74 4.55 4.02
N LEU A 100 12.57 4.59 4.65
CA LEU A 100 12.25 3.68 5.75
C LEU A 100 12.15 2.22 5.32
N LEU A 101 11.90 1.96 4.04
CA LEU A 101 11.78 0.60 3.50
C LEU A 101 13.06 0.10 2.84
N VAL A 102 14.10 0.92 2.82
CA VAL A 102 15.31 0.60 2.09
C VAL A 102 16.44 0.32 3.05
N SER A 103 16.55 -0.93 3.44
CA SER A 103 17.67 -1.39 4.24
C SER A 103 17.99 -2.83 3.86
N PRO A 104 19.26 -3.16 3.63
CA PRO A 104 19.65 -4.53 3.30
C PRO A 104 19.39 -5.52 4.43
N GLU A 105 19.18 -5.04 5.63
CA GLU A 105 19.02 -5.86 6.81
C GLU A 105 17.58 -5.99 7.27
N THR A 106 16.63 -5.43 6.52
CA THR A 106 15.23 -5.47 6.89
C THR A 106 14.35 -5.96 5.76
N ARG A 107 13.21 -6.51 6.12
CA ARG A 107 12.13 -6.91 5.22
C ARG A 107 10.82 -6.36 5.77
N ASP A 108 9.97 -5.88 4.89
CA ASP A 108 8.73 -5.22 5.25
C ASP A 108 7.55 -5.83 4.49
N SER A 109 6.45 -5.99 5.21
CA SER A 109 5.18 -6.46 4.67
C SER A 109 4.05 -5.65 5.29
N PHE A 110 2.94 -5.56 4.59
CA PHE A 110 1.78 -4.80 5.05
C PHE A 110 0.51 -5.63 4.98
N LYS A 111 -0.29 -5.52 6.02
CA LYS A 111 -1.63 -6.08 6.05
C LYS A 111 -2.63 -4.94 5.96
N THR A 112 -3.55 -5.04 5.02
CA THR A 112 -4.64 -4.10 4.86
C THR A 112 -5.93 -4.75 5.32
N ARG A 113 -6.72 -4.01 6.09
CA ARG A 113 -8.04 -4.48 6.54
C ARG A 113 -9.10 -3.47 6.15
N ILE A 114 -10.21 -3.98 5.67
CA ILE A 114 -11.42 -3.20 5.41
C ILE A 114 -12.41 -3.53 6.51
N LEU A 115 -12.90 -2.50 7.20
CA LEU A 115 -13.93 -2.61 8.21
C LEU A 115 -15.15 -1.83 7.75
N GLU A 116 -16.25 -2.52 7.56
CA GLU A 116 -17.52 -1.89 7.21
C GLU A 116 -18.26 -1.48 8.48
N ARG A 117 -18.65 -0.21 8.55
CA ARG A 117 -19.42 0.33 9.66
C ARG A 117 -20.52 1.25 9.13
N ASP A 118 -21.77 0.84 9.28
CA ASP A 118 -22.93 1.59 8.81
C ASP A 118 -22.75 2.07 7.37
N GLU A 119 -22.64 3.38 7.15
CA GLU A 119 -22.44 3.97 5.82
C GLU A 119 -20.97 4.26 5.49
N LYS A 120 -20.06 3.83 6.36
CA LYS A 120 -18.64 4.11 6.20
C LYS A 120 -17.85 2.81 6.05
N VAL A 121 -16.75 2.92 5.34
CA VAL A 121 -15.76 1.86 5.25
C VAL A 121 -14.43 2.40 5.72
N ASP A 122 -13.85 1.75 6.71
CA ASP A 122 -12.54 2.12 7.23
C ASP A 122 -11.47 1.20 6.67
N VAL A 123 -10.32 1.76 6.33
CA VAL A 123 -9.15 1.02 5.88
C VAL A 123 -8.02 1.23 6.85
N LEU A 124 -7.45 0.13 7.33
CA LEU A 124 -6.31 0.12 8.23
C LEU A 124 -5.15 -0.60 7.59
N ILE A 125 -3.95 -0.08 7.80
CA ILE A 125 -2.71 -0.71 7.34
C ILE A 125 -1.84 -1.00 8.55
N THR A 126 -1.41 -2.26 8.66
CA THR A 126 -0.51 -2.71 9.72
C THR A 126 0.82 -3.15 9.08
N HIS A 127 1.91 -2.68 9.65
CA HIS A 127 3.25 -3.03 9.23
C HIS A 127 3.73 -4.30 9.93
N TYR A 128 4.40 -5.15 9.18
CA TYR A 128 5.13 -6.31 9.69
C TYR A 128 6.57 -6.22 9.24
N GLY A 129 7.49 -6.31 10.17
CA GLY A 129 8.91 -6.20 9.89
C GLY A 129 9.67 -7.44 10.28
N LYS A 130 10.74 -7.70 9.54
CA LYS A 130 11.79 -8.67 9.90
C LYS A 130 13.13 -7.99 9.79
N GLU A 131 14.06 -8.43 10.62
CA GLU A 131 15.43 -7.96 10.56
C GLU A 131 16.40 -9.12 10.60
N TYR A 132 17.53 -8.93 9.95
CA TYR A 132 18.60 -9.90 9.90
C TYR A 132 19.59 -9.60 11.02
N MET A 133 19.70 -10.51 11.97
CA MET A 133 20.51 -10.29 13.16
C MET A 133 21.42 -11.47 13.45
N SER A 134 22.57 -11.14 14.04
CA SER A 134 23.45 -12.12 14.67
C SER A 134 23.09 -12.23 16.14
N ASP A 135 22.96 -13.44 16.64
CA ASP A 135 22.73 -13.70 18.07
C ASP A 135 24.00 -13.65 18.90
N GLY A 136 25.13 -13.25 18.34
CA GLY A 136 26.40 -13.16 19.01
C GLY A 136 27.27 -14.44 18.95
N GLU A 137 26.71 -15.51 18.42
CA GLU A 137 27.41 -16.80 18.29
C GLU A 137 27.65 -17.22 16.84
N SER A 138 27.83 -16.27 15.95
CA SER A 138 28.10 -16.46 14.53
C SER A 138 26.95 -17.03 13.68
N GLU A 139 25.78 -17.17 14.24
CA GLU A 139 24.58 -17.48 13.46
C GLU A 139 23.79 -16.23 13.13
N PHE A 140 23.51 -16.04 11.84
CA PHE A 140 22.67 -14.95 11.36
C PHE A 140 21.30 -15.50 10.99
N ARG A 141 20.26 -14.82 11.42
CA ARG A 141 18.89 -15.23 11.12
C ARG A 141 17.96 -14.04 10.98
N TRP A 142 16.87 -14.26 10.26
CA TRP A 142 15.77 -13.31 10.20
C TRP A 142 14.90 -13.47 11.43
N GLN A 143 14.60 -12.37 12.08
CA GLN A 143 13.68 -12.36 13.22
C GLN A 143 12.66 -11.26 13.06
N ASN A 144 11.52 -11.41 13.72
CA ASN A 144 10.49 -10.38 13.71
C ASN A 144 10.97 -9.16 14.47
N ARG A 145 10.61 -7.99 13.97
CA ARG A 145 10.77 -6.72 14.67
C ARG A 145 9.41 -6.08 14.90
N ASP A 146 9.36 -5.14 15.83
CA ASP A 146 8.12 -4.45 16.14
C ASP A 146 7.59 -3.70 14.93
N ARG A 147 6.27 -3.56 14.86
CA ARG A 147 5.64 -2.74 13.82
C ARG A 147 6.13 -1.30 13.93
N ASP A 148 6.20 -0.63 12.81
CA ASP A 148 6.65 0.75 12.73
C ASP A 148 5.47 1.66 12.38
N PRO A 149 4.95 2.44 13.35
CA PRO A 149 3.83 3.34 13.10
C PRO A 149 4.12 4.43 12.07
N GLU A 150 5.37 4.87 11.94
CA GLU A 150 5.74 5.87 10.93
C GLU A 150 5.58 5.31 9.53
N ILE A 151 5.98 4.07 9.32
CA ILE A 151 5.80 3.39 8.04
C ILE A 151 4.32 3.19 7.76
N GLU A 152 3.54 2.83 8.76
CA GLU A 152 2.09 2.67 8.62
C GLU A 152 1.42 3.97 8.19
N ILE A 153 1.78 5.08 8.85
CA ILE A 153 1.25 6.41 8.51
C ILE A 153 1.67 6.81 7.10
N GLU A 154 2.90 6.55 6.71
CA GLU A 154 3.37 6.86 5.36
C GLU A 154 2.56 6.09 4.30
N MET A 155 2.31 4.82 4.53
CA MET A 155 1.56 4.01 3.57
C MET A 155 0.09 4.39 3.52
N ILE A 156 -0.53 4.68 4.65
CA ILE A 156 -1.94 5.13 4.65
C ILE A 156 -2.09 6.50 4.00
N SER A 157 -1.12 7.38 4.17
CA SER A 157 -1.10 8.69 3.52
C SER A 157 -0.96 8.56 2.00
N ARG A 158 -0.13 7.65 1.54
CA ARG A 158 0.01 7.34 0.11
C ARG A 158 -1.28 6.76 -0.46
N LEU A 159 -1.93 5.88 0.27
CA LEU A 159 -3.22 5.33 -0.12
C LEU A 159 -4.28 6.44 -0.23
N PHE A 160 -4.31 7.35 0.73
CA PHE A 160 -5.21 8.49 0.72
C PHE A 160 -5.05 9.31 -0.57
N ILE A 161 -3.82 9.62 -0.94
CA ILE A 161 -3.52 10.36 -2.18
C ILE A 161 -3.90 9.54 -3.41
N PHE A 162 -3.58 8.27 -3.42
CA PHE A 162 -3.91 7.36 -4.52
C PHE A 162 -5.40 7.29 -4.79
N LEU A 163 -6.20 7.27 -3.73
CA LEU A 163 -7.67 7.24 -3.83
C LEU A 163 -8.29 8.61 -4.13
N GLY A 164 -7.50 9.64 -4.24
CA GLY A 164 -7.96 10.97 -4.62
C GLY A 164 -7.96 12.01 -3.53
N GLY A 165 -7.31 11.73 -2.40
CA GLY A 165 -7.14 12.70 -1.33
C GLY A 165 -6.24 13.86 -1.72
N ASP A 166 -6.31 14.94 -0.92
CA ASP A 166 -5.47 16.09 -1.10
C ASP A 166 -4.14 15.90 -0.38
N GLU A 167 -3.04 16.00 -1.10
CA GLU A 167 -1.70 15.82 -0.53
C GLU A 167 -1.43 16.75 0.66
N ALA A 168 -1.93 17.96 0.62
CA ALA A 168 -1.78 18.90 1.73
C ALA A 168 -2.45 18.43 3.02
N LYS A 169 -3.49 17.60 2.93
CA LYS A 169 -4.21 17.06 4.09
C LYS A 169 -3.63 15.74 4.59
N SER A 170 -2.72 15.14 3.86
CA SER A 170 -2.13 13.85 4.23
C SER A 170 -0.97 13.98 5.19
N ARG A 171 -0.55 15.22 5.46
CA ARG A 171 0.62 15.51 6.28
C ARG A 171 0.26 16.39 7.51
#